data_960750aaa4f2f5b07cb5e3359f13fd59
#
_entry.id   960750aaa4f2f5b07cb5e3359f13fd59
#
_cell.length_a   1.000
_cell.length_b   1.000
_cell.length_c   1.000
_cell.angle_alpha   90.00
_cell.angle_beta   90.00
_cell.angle_gamma   90.00
#
_symmetry.space_group_name_H-M   'P 1'
#
loop_
_entity.id
_entity.type
_entity.pdbx_description
1 polymer ?
#
loop_
_entity_poly.entity_id
_entity_poly.type
_entity_poly.pdbx_seq_one_letter_code
_entity_poly.pdbx_strand_id
1 'polypeptide(L)'
;PQKGKFDFSGICDLEEFLRLSQKAGLLAIVRPGPYICAEWDGGGLPCWLLADGCALRCSDKKYLSHVKEYFGVLLPKLKKHLYGRGGNVIALQIENEYGSYGNDKEYLRFLQDLYQKFELDCLWFTSDGQGKTMLSGGTLSDVLKTVNFGSGTDGAFRALEIFQPEKPKMCSEFWCGWFDWWGEPHHTRESESVIKEVRTMLTESISFNFYMFCGGTNFGFTAGANYDEKYTATTTSYDYFAPLSESGDYTSTYFALRKLLTEERGIVPTPLPPAPEYQNIGEVKLTRFAALFDNLDNVGEKHFSPVPYCMESYGQSGGYILYRTYAEGDYDATQLFVKNVRDVAYVYMGGEKAASFARMDYGAFAEHFDRIPVSVPEFKGRRRVDVLVEALGRVNYGERMPDLKGISGVYLNRQQLMGFVTYTLPLNNIEKLEYSENEKACPAFLKGNFRAQTGKDCFVDFEGFTKGCIFVNGFNLGRYWNVGPQRTLYIPAPVLKEENEIVVFELEGYDRPSIRLTDKALWDE
;
A
#
# COMPACT_ATOMS: atom_id res chain seq x y z
N PRO A 1 1.58 9.95 -9.42
CA PRO A 1 2.72 10.18 -8.52
C PRO A 1 3.38 11.55 -8.69
N GLN A 2 3.22 12.23 -9.83
CA GLN A 2 3.78 13.55 -10.07
C GLN A 2 2.69 14.61 -10.15
N LYS A 3 2.94 15.80 -9.57
CA LYS A 3 2.02 16.93 -9.58
C LYS A 3 1.63 17.31 -11.01
N GLY A 4 0.31 17.46 -11.25
CA GLY A 4 -0.25 17.80 -12.57
C GLY A 4 -0.20 16.68 -13.62
N LYS A 5 0.26 15.47 -13.27
CA LYS A 5 0.25 14.31 -14.16
C LYS A 5 -0.75 13.26 -13.67
N PHE A 6 -1.70 12.94 -14.52
CA PHE A 6 -2.76 11.97 -14.28
C PHE A 6 -2.63 10.83 -15.27
N ASP A 7 -2.64 9.60 -14.77
CA ASP A 7 -2.57 8.39 -15.58
C ASP A 7 -3.87 7.60 -15.44
N PHE A 8 -4.52 7.36 -16.57
CA PHE A 8 -5.73 6.55 -16.71
C PHE A 8 -5.52 5.48 -17.80
N SER A 9 -4.33 4.93 -17.92
CA SER A 9 -3.98 3.92 -18.92
C SER A 9 -3.60 2.59 -18.28
N GLY A 10 -3.64 1.51 -19.06
CA GLY A 10 -3.28 0.17 -18.59
C GLY A 10 -4.14 -0.26 -17.40
N ILE A 11 -3.49 -0.65 -16.29
CA ILE A 11 -4.19 -1.07 -15.05
C ILE A 11 -4.90 0.09 -14.33
N CYS A 12 -4.62 1.34 -14.71
CA CYS A 12 -5.27 2.54 -14.16
C CYS A 12 -6.47 3.01 -15.01
N ASP A 13 -6.89 2.26 -16.04
CA ASP A 13 -8.02 2.62 -16.91
C ASP A 13 -9.37 2.42 -16.24
N LEU A 14 -9.80 3.45 -15.51
CA LEU A 14 -11.09 3.47 -14.81
C LEU A 14 -12.29 3.34 -15.77
N GLU A 15 -12.24 4.00 -16.94
CA GLU A 15 -13.36 3.99 -17.90
C GLU A 15 -13.55 2.59 -18.47
N GLU A 16 -12.44 1.88 -18.78
CA GLU A 16 -12.49 0.47 -19.22
C GLU A 16 -13.00 -0.46 -18.13
N PHE A 17 -12.57 -0.29 -16.87
CA PHE A 17 -13.08 -1.08 -15.74
C PHE A 17 -14.60 -0.93 -15.58
N LEU A 18 -15.13 0.30 -15.63
CA LEU A 18 -16.57 0.56 -15.56
C LEU A 18 -17.32 -0.06 -16.75
N ARG A 19 -16.75 0.02 -17.97
CA ARG A 19 -17.32 -0.60 -19.17
C ARG A 19 -17.38 -2.13 -19.04
N LEU A 20 -16.33 -2.76 -18.52
CA LEU A 20 -16.30 -4.21 -18.29
C LEU A 20 -17.31 -4.64 -17.22
N SER A 21 -17.42 -3.89 -16.13
CA SER A 21 -18.42 -4.10 -15.08
C SER A 21 -19.85 -4.02 -15.65
N GLN A 22 -20.11 -3.02 -16.49
CA GLN A 22 -21.40 -2.87 -17.16
C GLN A 22 -21.69 -4.04 -18.11
N LYS A 23 -20.69 -4.47 -18.90
CA LYS A 23 -20.81 -5.65 -19.78
C LYS A 23 -21.13 -6.94 -19.00
N ALA A 24 -20.60 -7.04 -17.78
CA ALA A 24 -20.91 -8.14 -16.87
C ALA A 24 -22.30 -8.01 -16.20
N GLY A 25 -23.06 -6.96 -16.48
CA GLY A 25 -24.39 -6.73 -15.89
C GLY A 25 -24.35 -6.18 -14.47
N LEU A 26 -23.20 -5.65 -14.02
CA LEU A 26 -23.02 -5.12 -12.67
C LEU A 26 -23.31 -3.61 -12.64
N LEU A 27 -23.96 -3.17 -11.57
CA LEU A 27 -24.03 -1.76 -11.20
C LEU A 27 -22.77 -1.39 -10.41
N ALA A 28 -22.37 -0.12 -10.50
CA ALA A 28 -21.16 0.38 -9.85
C ALA A 28 -21.49 1.44 -8.80
N ILE A 29 -20.89 1.29 -7.62
CA ILE A 29 -20.77 2.32 -6.60
C ILE A 29 -19.31 2.78 -6.63
N VAL A 30 -19.07 4.06 -6.91
CA VAL A 30 -17.71 4.59 -7.06
C VAL A 30 -17.34 5.43 -5.83
N ARG A 31 -16.10 5.24 -5.39
CA ARG A 31 -15.51 5.95 -4.24
C ARG A 31 -14.32 6.78 -4.75
N PRO A 32 -14.55 8.00 -5.25
CA PRO A 32 -13.53 8.79 -5.95
C PRO A 32 -12.49 9.45 -5.03
N GLY A 33 -12.63 9.34 -3.74
CA GLY A 33 -11.74 9.94 -2.76
C GLY A 33 -12.01 11.43 -2.48
N PRO A 34 -10.97 12.29 -2.37
CA PRO A 34 -9.56 12.12 -2.76
C PRO A 34 -8.74 11.16 -1.89
N TYR A 35 -9.11 10.97 -0.63
CA TYR A 35 -8.56 9.98 0.27
C TYR A 35 -9.38 8.69 0.19
N ILE A 36 -8.71 7.53 0.09
CA ILE A 36 -9.35 6.23 -0.10
C ILE A 36 -9.05 5.23 1.02
N CYS A 37 -8.11 5.51 1.92
CA CYS A 37 -7.56 4.56 2.89
C CYS A 37 -6.91 3.34 2.20
N ALA A 38 -7.61 2.22 2.13
CA ALA A 38 -7.30 1.01 1.36
C ALA A 38 -5.93 0.39 1.70
N GLU A 39 -5.35 0.71 2.86
CA GLU A 39 -3.99 0.35 3.26
C GLU A 39 -2.96 0.64 2.15
N TRP A 40 -3.28 1.61 1.32
CA TRP A 40 -2.43 2.16 0.28
C TRP A 40 -1.53 3.26 0.87
N ASP A 41 -0.34 3.43 0.32
CA ASP A 41 0.62 4.47 0.73
C ASP A 41 -0.04 5.85 0.89
N GLY A 42 -0.03 6.39 2.13
CA GLY A 42 -0.67 7.67 2.47
C GLY A 42 -2.19 7.74 2.23
N GLY A 43 -2.87 6.58 2.21
CA GLY A 43 -4.32 6.51 1.93
C GLY A 43 -4.70 6.96 0.53
N GLY A 44 -3.79 6.81 -0.45
CA GLY A 44 -3.97 7.22 -1.83
C GLY A 44 -3.67 8.70 -2.10
N LEU A 45 -3.38 9.49 -1.08
CA LEU A 45 -2.97 10.88 -1.25
C LEU A 45 -1.53 10.96 -1.77
N PRO A 46 -1.24 11.71 -2.84
CA PRO A 46 0.10 11.80 -3.39
C PRO A 46 1.11 12.40 -2.40
N CYS A 47 2.25 11.77 -2.24
CA CYS A 47 3.30 12.17 -1.29
C CYS A 47 3.82 13.61 -1.48
N TRP A 48 3.81 14.13 -2.71
CA TRP A 48 4.24 15.51 -3.00
C TRP A 48 3.35 16.57 -2.31
N LEU A 49 2.13 16.24 -1.85
CA LEU A 49 1.32 17.14 -1.01
C LEU A 49 2.02 17.46 0.31
N LEU A 50 2.76 16.50 0.88
CA LEU A 50 3.54 16.71 2.11
C LEU A 50 4.73 17.66 1.85
N ALA A 51 5.44 17.48 0.73
CA ALA A 51 6.52 18.39 0.32
C ALA A 51 6.00 19.81 0.03
N ASP A 52 4.79 19.92 -0.50
CA ASP A 52 4.10 21.21 -0.70
C ASP A 52 3.65 21.86 0.62
N GLY A 53 3.71 21.15 1.76
CA GLY A 53 3.28 21.64 3.07
C GLY A 53 1.78 21.85 3.19
N CYS A 54 0.98 21.05 2.50
CA CYS A 54 -0.47 21.06 2.63
C CYS A 54 -0.91 20.44 3.96
N ALA A 55 -1.88 21.03 4.64
CA ALA A 55 -2.67 20.33 5.64
C ALA A 55 -3.67 19.42 4.91
N LEU A 56 -3.59 18.10 5.19
CA LEU A 56 -4.37 17.10 4.48
C LEU A 56 -5.81 17.02 4.98
N ARG A 57 -6.74 16.61 4.11
CA ARG A 57 -8.13 16.28 4.45
C ARG A 57 -8.84 17.37 5.28
N CYS A 58 -8.70 18.63 4.87
CA CYS A 58 -9.35 19.78 5.51
C CYS A 58 -9.55 20.94 4.53
N SER A 59 -10.15 22.03 4.98
CA SER A 59 -10.41 23.25 4.18
C SER A 59 -9.16 24.12 3.94
N ASP A 60 -7.95 23.56 4.07
CA ASP A 60 -6.73 24.24 3.65
C ASP A 60 -6.79 24.61 2.16
N LYS A 61 -6.61 25.88 1.84
CA LYS A 61 -6.79 26.41 0.48
C LYS A 61 -5.87 25.76 -0.55
N LYS A 62 -4.66 25.40 -0.14
CA LYS A 62 -3.68 24.79 -1.02
C LYS A 62 -4.09 23.34 -1.33
N TYR A 63 -4.47 22.59 -0.29
CA TYR A 63 -5.01 21.24 -0.44
C TYR A 63 -6.26 21.22 -1.32
N LEU A 64 -7.24 22.08 -1.04
CA LEU A 64 -8.47 22.18 -1.84
C LEU A 64 -8.21 22.54 -3.31
N SER A 65 -7.17 23.34 -3.59
CA SER A 65 -6.76 23.64 -4.97
C SER A 65 -6.30 22.38 -5.71
N HIS A 66 -5.52 21.52 -5.05
CA HIS A 66 -5.07 20.25 -5.63
C HIS A 66 -6.20 19.25 -5.80
N VAL A 67 -7.11 19.16 -4.83
CA VAL A 67 -8.32 18.33 -4.94
C VAL A 67 -9.19 18.77 -6.12
N LYS A 68 -9.37 20.08 -6.29
CA LYS A 68 -10.13 20.64 -7.42
C LYS A 68 -9.49 20.31 -8.78
N GLU A 69 -8.17 20.35 -8.87
CA GLU A 69 -7.44 19.95 -10.08
C GLU A 69 -7.66 18.47 -10.39
N TYR A 70 -7.47 17.60 -9.41
CA TYR A 70 -7.68 16.15 -9.55
C TYR A 70 -9.13 15.82 -9.95
N PHE A 71 -10.10 16.36 -9.24
CA PHE A 71 -11.52 16.12 -9.54
C PHE A 71 -11.92 16.76 -10.87
N GLY A 72 -11.24 17.83 -11.31
CA GLY A 72 -11.43 18.41 -12.64
C GLY A 72 -11.11 17.45 -13.78
N VAL A 73 -10.25 16.46 -13.53
CA VAL A 73 -9.91 15.40 -14.51
C VAL A 73 -10.76 14.15 -14.30
N LEU A 74 -10.94 13.72 -13.03
CA LEU A 74 -11.63 12.46 -12.71
C LEU A 74 -13.15 12.54 -12.93
N LEU A 75 -13.82 13.59 -12.40
CA LEU A 75 -15.28 13.66 -12.38
C LEU A 75 -15.92 13.71 -13.77
N PRO A 76 -15.34 14.41 -14.79
CA PRO A 76 -15.85 14.32 -16.16
C PRO A 76 -15.81 12.92 -16.77
N LYS A 77 -14.85 12.07 -16.35
CA LYS A 77 -14.79 10.67 -16.78
C LYS A 77 -15.93 9.88 -16.16
N LEU A 78 -16.13 9.98 -14.85
CA LEU A 78 -17.23 9.32 -14.14
C LEU A 78 -18.61 9.73 -14.64
N LYS A 79 -18.80 11.02 -15.01
CA LYS A 79 -20.06 11.55 -15.53
C LYS A 79 -20.60 10.77 -16.73
N LYS A 80 -19.72 10.29 -17.60
CA LYS A 80 -20.10 9.52 -18.81
C LYS A 80 -20.72 8.15 -18.45
N HIS A 81 -20.33 7.61 -17.29
CA HIS A 81 -20.73 6.27 -16.83
C HIS A 81 -21.90 6.27 -15.84
N LEU A 82 -22.52 7.43 -15.58
CA LEU A 82 -23.70 7.52 -14.71
C LEU A 82 -24.87 6.71 -15.30
N TYR A 83 -25.61 6.00 -14.44
CA TYR A 83 -26.76 5.19 -14.82
C TYR A 83 -27.81 6.01 -15.61
N GLY A 84 -28.12 7.22 -15.18
CA GLY A 84 -29.02 8.15 -15.86
C GLY A 84 -28.53 8.60 -17.25
N ARG A 85 -27.27 8.28 -17.64
CA ARG A 85 -26.66 8.57 -18.94
C ARG A 85 -26.37 7.32 -19.76
N GLY A 86 -26.93 6.16 -19.34
CA GLY A 86 -26.72 4.88 -20.01
C GLY A 86 -25.50 4.08 -19.53
N GLY A 87 -24.80 4.54 -18.50
CA GLY A 87 -23.73 3.80 -17.82
C GLY A 87 -24.28 2.91 -16.69
N ASN A 88 -23.40 2.51 -15.79
CA ASN A 88 -23.72 1.62 -14.66
C ASN A 88 -23.45 2.23 -13.26
N VAL A 89 -22.94 3.44 -13.17
CA VAL A 89 -22.65 4.11 -11.89
C VAL A 89 -23.93 4.65 -11.28
N ILE A 90 -24.33 4.10 -10.12
CA ILE A 90 -25.58 4.42 -9.42
C ILE A 90 -25.35 5.32 -8.19
N ALA A 91 -24.16 5.29 -7.61
CA ALA A 91 -23.86 6.07 -6.40
C ALA A 91 -22.39 6.49 -6.33
N LEU A 92 -22.14 7.61 -5.66
CA LEU A 92 -20.81 8.16 -5.39
C LEU A 92 -20.64 8.45 -3.91
N GLN A 93 -19.54 7.95 -3.33
CA GLN A 93 -19.14 8.26 -1.95
C GLN A 93 -18.43 9.62 -1.88
N ILE A 94 -18.74 10.41 -0.86
CA ILE A 94 -18.04 11.65 -0.53
C ILE A 94 -16.98 11.34 0.52
N GLU A 95 -15.70 11.50 0.19
CA GLU A 95 -14.56 11.20 1.04
C GLU A 95 -14.51 9.72 1.51
N ASN A 96 -13.79 9.38 2.54
CA ASN A 96 -13.77 8.05 3.15
C ASN A 96 -13.50 8.13 4.64
N GLU A 97 -14.44 7.63 5.45
CA GLU A 97 -14.33 7.55 6.92
C GLU A 97 -13.83 8.84 7.56
N TYR A 98 -14.31 9.96 7.04
CA TYR A 98 -13.80 11.28 7.44
C TYR A 98 -13.96 11.56 8.94
N GLY A 99 -15.01 11.03 9.56
CA GLY A 99 -15.28 11.20 10.98
C GLY A 99 -14.26 10.54 11.91
N SER A 100 -13.42 9.63 11.40
CA SER A 100 -12.29 9.08 12.14
C SER A 100 -11.06 9.98 12.14
N TYR A 101 -11.01 10.92 11.20
CA TYR A 101 -9.88 11.84 10.98
C TYR A 101 -10.18 13.26 11.46
N GLY A 102 -11.38 13.78 11.17
CA GLY A 102 -11.70 15.17 11.42
C GLY A 102 -13.20 15.47 11.47
N ASN A 103 -13.52 16.75 11.56
CA ASN A 103 -14.90 17.26 11.63
C ASN A 103 -15.12 18.52 10.78
N ASP A 104 -14.27 18.79 9.81
CA ASP A 104 -14.33 19.95 8.93
C ASP A 104 -15.45 19.79 7.88
N LYS A 105 -16.63 20.31 8.21
CA LYS A 105 -17.80 20.25 7.32
C LYS A 105 -17.64 21.12 6.07
N GLU A 106 -16.82 22.16 6.09
CA GLU A 106 -16.53 22.99 4.91
C GLU A 106 -15.77 22.18 3.87
N TYR A 107 -14.83 21.33 4.29
CA TYR A 107 -14.13 20.40 3.41
C TYR A 107 -15.10 19.41 2.75
N LEU A 108 -15.95 18.74 3.53
CA LEU A 108 -16.93 17.80 2.98
C LEU A 108 -17.92 18.48 2.02
N ARG A 109 -18.39 19.69 2.36
CA ARG A 109 -19.24 20.49 1.47
C ARG A 109 -18.53 20.88 0.18
N PHE A 110 -17.25 21.24 0.24
CA PHE A 110 -16.46 21.53 -0.94
C PHE A 110 -16.42 20.34 -1.91
N LEU A 111 -16.27 19.09 -1.42
CA LEU A 111 -16.33 17.89 -2.25
C LEU A 111 -17.71 17.69 -2.88
N GLN A 112 -18.78 17.88 -2.09
CA GLN A 112 -20.15 17.82 -2.56
C GLN A 112 -20.45 18.87 -3.64
N ASP A 113 -19.99 20.11 -3.44
CA ASP A 113 -20.14 21.21 -4.41
C ASP A 113 -19.44 20.89 -5.75
N LEU A 114 -18.31 20.17 -5.72
CA LEU A 114 -17.65 19.70 -6.94
C LEU A 114 -18.53 18.66 -7.65
N TYR A 115 -19.17 17.73 -6.93
CA TYR A 115 -20.09 16.76 -7.56
C TYR A 115 -21.28 17.47 -8.22
N GLN A 116 -21.86 18.46 -7.52
CA GLN A 116 -22.94 19.28 -8.08
C GLN A 116 -22.48 20.08 -9.30
N LYS A 117 -21.32 20.73 -9.21
CA LYS A 117 -20.74 21.52 -10.30
C LYS A 117 -20.50 20.71 -11.57
N PHE A 118 -20.08 19.45 -11.44
CA PHE A 118 -19.90 18.53 -12.57
C PHE A 118 -21.17 17.79 -12.98
N GLU A 119 -22.32 18.09 -12.33
CA GLU A 119 -23.63 17.49 -12.62
C GLU A 119 -23.59 15.95 -12.54
N LEU A 120 -23.04 15.43 -11.43
CA LEU A 120 -23.03 14.01 -11.14
C LEU A 120 -24.37 13.59 -10.51
N ASP A 121 -25.40 13.48 -11.35
CA ASP A 121 -26.77 13.18 -10.94
C ASP A 121 -26.94 11.68 -10.64
N CYS A 122 -26.60 11.29 -9.42
CA CYS A 122 -26.78 9.96 -8.85
C CYS A 122 -26.88 10.06 -7.31
N LEU A 123 -27.02 8.92 -6.63
CA LEU A 123 -27.04 8.90 -5.16
C LEU A 123 -25.66 9.29 -4.60
N TRP A 124 -25.61 10.26 -3.70
CA TRP A 124 -24.41 10.60 -2.93
C TRP A 124 -24.55 10.13 -1.49
N PHE A 125 -23.45 9.64 -0.92
CA PHE A 125 -23.44 9.16 0.46
C PHE A 125 -22.10 9.40 1.14
N THR A 126 -22.12 9.44 2.49
CA THR A 126 -20.93 9.39 3.34
C THR A 126 -20.84 8.01 3.99
N SER A 127 -19.63 7.57 4.28
CA SER A 127 -19.31 6.28 4.87
C SER A 127 -18.38 6.49 6.04
N ASP A 128 -18.79 6.09 7.25
CA ASP A 128 -18.05 6.29 8.49
C ASP A 128 -18.13 5.04 9.38
N GLY A 129 -17.17 4.89 10.32
CA GLY A 129 -17.27 3.88 11.36
C GLY A 129 -18.50 4.05 12.23
N GLN A 130 -18.89 3.00 12.94
CA GLN A 130 -20.15 2.92 13.73
C GLN A 130 -20.20 3.79 14.97
N GLY A 131 -19.13 4.53 15.32
CA GLY A 131 -19.07 5.37 16.50
C GLY A 131 -19.85 6.66 16.33
N LYS A 132 -20.57 7.10 17.38
CA LYS A 132 -21.30 8.39 17.38
C LYS A 132 -20.39 9.58 17.02
N THR A 133 -19.16 9.59 17.51
CA THR A 133 -18.17 10.63 17.19
C THR A 133 -17.82 10.63 15.71
N MET A 134 -17.57 9.44 15.14
CA MET A 134 -17.24 9.28 13.71
C MET A 134 -18.41 9.73 12.83
N LEU A 135 -19.62 9.29 13.11
CA LEU A 135 -20.82 9.73 12.40
C LEU A 135 -21.04 11.25 12.53
N SER A 136 -20.78 11.84 13.71
CA SER A 136 -20.88 13.30 13.89
C SER A 136 -19.86 14.05 13.04
N GLY A 137 -18.62 13.57 12.97
CA GLY A 137 -17.53 14.18 12.20
C GLY A 137 -17.69 14.01 10.70
N GLY A 138 -18.01 12.80 10.22
CA GLY A 138 -17.93 12.42 8.80
C GLY A 138 -19.20 12.67 7.99
N THR A 139 -20.38 12.80 8.61
CA THR A 139 -21.64 12.88 7.86
C THR A 139 -22.04 14.29 7.44
N LEU A 140 -22.85 14.39 6.38
CA LEU A 140 -23.57 15.58 5.94
C LEU A 140 -25.08 15.38 6.09
N SER A 141 -25.85 16.45 6.35
CA SER A 141 -27.29 16.35 6.68
C SER A 141 -28.17 15.93 5.50
N ASP A 142 -27.78 16.26 4.28
CA ASP A 142 -28.58 16.19 3.06
C ASP A 142 -28.16 15.02 2.13
N VAL A 143 -27.22 14.17 2.55
CA VAL A 143 -26.82 12.95 1.82
C VAL A 143 -27.18 11.69 2.60
N LEU A 144 -27.21 10.54 1.94
CA LEU A 144 -27.35 9.25 2.60
C LEU A 144 -26.11 8.99 3.48
N LYS A 145 -26.34 8.50 4.68
CA LYS A 145 -25.27 8.11 5.60
C LYS A 145 -25.20 6.59 5.67
N THR A 146 -24.00 6.04 5.65
CA THR A 146 -23.75 4.62 5.76
C THR A 146 -22.74 4.36 6.88
N VAL A 147 -22.68 3.12 7.36
CA VAL A 147 -21.75 2.71 8.42
C VAL A 147 -20.85 1.58 7.94
N ASN A 148 -19.62 1.53 8.49
CA ASN A 148 -18.63 0.50 8.24
C ASN A 148 -18.39 -0.31 9.51
N PHE A 149 -18.40 -1.63 9.41
CA PHE A 149 -18.12 -2.54 10.54
C PHE A 149 -17.86 -3.97 10.07
N GLY A 150 -17.20 -4.77 10.91
CA GLY A 150 -17.03 -6.22 10.69
C GLY A 150 -17.95 -7.08 11.56
N SER A 151 -18.50 -6.52 12.64
CA SER A 151 -19.39 -7.20 13.57
C SER A 151 -20.26 -6.20 14.33
N GLY A 152 -21.33 -6.70 14.99
CA GLY A 152 -22.22 -5.88 15.81
C GLY A 152 -23.24 -5.07 15.02
N THR A 153 -23.84 -5.67 14.00
CA THR A 153 -24.85 -5.07 13.10
C THR A 153 -25.91 -4.24 13.84
N ASP A 154 -26.54 -4.78 14.90
CA ASP A 154 -27.58 -4.06 15.65
C ASP A 154 -27.08 -2.77 16.30
N GLY A 155 -25.86 -2.81 16.84
CA GLY A 155 -25.23 -1.65 17.49
C GLY A 155 -24.92 -0.55 16.48
N ALA A 156 -24.36 -0.93 15.34
CA ALA A 156 -24.00 -0.02 14.25
C ALA A 156 -25.23 0.74 13.72
N PHE A 157 -26.32 0.02 13.48
CA PHE A 157 -27.53 0.66 12.94
C PHE A 157 -28.32 1.43 13.97
N ARG A 158 -28.32 1.05 15.25
CA ARG A 158 -28.87 1.93 16.31
C ARG A 158 -28.10 3.25 16.41
N ALA A 159 -26.79 3.25 16.21
CA ALA A 159 -26.01 4.48 16.17
C ALA A 159 -26.34 5.33 14.93
N LEU A 160 -26.48 4.70 13.76
CA LEU A 160 -26.85 5.38 12.51
C LEU A 160 -28.24 6.02 12.58
N GLU A 161 -29.23 5.37 13.19
CA GLU A 161 -30.60 5.87 13.33
C GLU A 161 -30.68 7.22 14.05
N ILE A 162 -29.73 7.54 14.93
CA ILE A 162 -29.65 8.86 15.60
C ILE A 162 -29.43 9.98 14.57
N PHE A 163 -28.67 9.70 13.51
CA PHE A 163 -28.29 10.66 12.47
C PHE A 163 -29.17 10.58 11.22
N GLN A 164 -29.91 9.48 11.06
CA GLN A 164 -30.66 9.18 9.85
C GLN A 164 -31.90 8.32 10.18
N PRO A 165 -32.88 8.87 10.91
CA PRO A 165 -34.14 8.16 11.17
C PRO A 165 -34.90 7.96 9.87
N GLU A 166 -35.64 6.83 9.78
CA GLU A 166 -36.61 6.53 8.70
C GLU A 166 -36.04 6.46 7.27
N LYS A 167 -34.72 6.38 7.10
CA LYS A 167 -34.08 6.22 5.79
C LYS A 167 -33.54 4.80 5.61
N PRO A 168 -33.27 4.37 4.37
CA PRO A 168 -32.65 3.08 4.11
C PRO A 168 -31.33 2.92 4.88
N LYS A 169 -31.12 1.72 5.43
CA LYS A 169 -29.89 1.33 6.12
C LYS A 169 -28.92 0.71 5.14
N MET A 170 -27.62 1.07 5.23
CA MET A 170 -26.57 0.48 4.41
C MET A 170 -25.26 0.39 5.19
N CYS A 171 -24.63 -0.80 5.10
CA CYS A 171 -23.23 -1.01 5.43
C CYS A 171 -22.42 -0.90 4.15
N SER A 172 -21.64 0.16 3.99
CA SER A 172 -20.86 0.39 2.77
C SER A 172 -19.52 -0.33 2.76
N GLU A 173 -19.02 -0.73 3.93
CA GLU A 173 -17.90 -1.65 4.09
C GLU A 173 -18.24 -2.65 5.19
N PHE A 174 -18.65 -3.84 4.79
CA PHE A 174 -18.74 -4.96 5.71
C PHE A 174 -17.40 -5.70 5.69
N TRP A 175 -16.63 -5.56 6.76
CA TRP A 175 -15.30 -6.15 6.87
C TRP A 175 -15.42 -7.65 7.17
N CYS A 176 -15.30 -8.46 6.13
CA CYS A 176 -15.42 -9.91 6.23
C CYS A 176 -14.11 -10.63 6.60
N GLY A 177 -13.00 -9.92 6.60
CA GLY A 177 -11.66 -10.33 7.01
C GLY A 177 -10.86 -9.14 7.51
N TRP A 178 -9.53 -9.19 7.39
CA TRP A 178 -8.62 -8.08 7.70
C TRP A 178 -7.31 -8.22 6.91
N PHE A 179 -6.58 -7.14 6.78
CA PHE A 179 -5.26 -7.10 6.14
C PHE A 179 -4.14 -7.42 7.13
N ASP A 180 -2.95 -7.75 6.62
CA ASP A 180 -1.81 -8.18 7.42
C ASP A 180 -0.71 -7.13 7.49
N TRP A 181 0.10 -7.21 8.54
CA TRP A 181 1.31 -6.42 8.74
C TRP A 181 2.53 -7.31 8.82
N TRP A 182 3.66 -6.82 8.35
CA TRP A 182 4.94 -7.50 8.52
C TRP A 182 5.29 -7.71 10.00
N GLY A 183 5.62 -8.96 10.36
CA GLY A 183 5.99 -9.35 11.71
C GLY A 183 4.81 -9.57 12.67
N GLU A 184 3.57 -9.52 12.19
CA GLU A 184 2.37 -9.85 12.95
C GLU A 184 1.74 -11.16 12.41
N PRO A 185 0.88 -11.84 13.17
CA PRO A 185 0.20 -13.06 12.71
C PRO A 185 -0.72 -12.80 11.51
N HIS A 186 -0.89 -13.82 10.66
CA HIS A 186 -1.88 -13.79 9.57
C HIS A 186 -3.31 -13.71 10.10
N HIS A 187 -4.08 -12.76 9.61
CA HIS A 187 -5.48 -12.58 9.98
C HIS A 187 -6.38 -13.60 9.30
N THR A 188 -7.11 -14.34 10.11
CA THR A 188 -8.14 -15.28 9.67
C THR A 188 -9.47 -14.99 10.33
N ARG A 189 -10.57 -15.40 9.72
CA ARG A 189 -11.91 -15.24 10.28
C ARG A 189 -12.81 -16.43 9.94
N GLU A 190 -13.50 -16.97 10.95
CA GLU A 190 -14.46 -18.07 10.77
C GLU A 190 -15.63 -17.62 9.89
N SER A 191 -15.93 -18.43 8.85
CA SER A 191 -17.04 -18.16 7.91
C SER A 191 -18.38 -17.99 8.61
N GLU A 192 -18.65 -18.75 9.68
CA GLU A 192 -19.89 -18.68 10.48
C GLU A 192 -20.11 -17.30 11.08
N SER A 193 -19.05 -16.61 11.52
CA SER A 193 -19.16 -15.27 12.07
C SER A 193 -19.58 -14.25 11.01
N VAL A 194 -19.07 -14.40 9.78
CA VAL A 194 -19.45 -13.58 8.62
C VAL A 194 -20.91 -13.85 8.24
N ILE A 195 -21.29 -15.11 8.13
CA ILE A 195 -22.66 -15.56 7.79
C ILE A 195 -23.70 -15.04 8.78
N LYS A 196 -23.37 -15.03 10.08
CA LYS A 196 -24.27 -14.51 11.12
C LYS A 196 -24.61 -13.03 10.89
N GLU A 197 -23.63 -12.19 10.68
CA GLU A 197 -23.83 -10.75 10.46
C GLU A 197 -24.58 -10.49 9.13
N VAL A 198 -24.22 -11.19 8.05
CA VAL A 198 -24.89 -11.06 6.74
C VAL A 198 -26.35 -11.51 6.84
N ARG A 199 -26.65 -12.59 7.56
CA ARG A 199 -28.03 -13.05 7.78
C ARG A 199 -28.86 -12.00 8.51
N THR A 200 -28.32 -11.35 9.55
CA THR A 200 -28.98 -10.25 10.24
C THR A 200 -29.31 -9.11 9.28
N MET A 201 -28.33 -8.68 8.46
CA MET A 201 -28.57 -7.61 7.47
C MET A 201 -29.64 -8.00 6.43
N LEU A 202 -29.65 -9.25 5.95
CA LEU A 202 -30.68 -9.75 5.02
C LEU A 202 -32.08 -9.75 5.63
N THR A 203 -32.20 -10.23 6.89
CA THR A 203 -33.47 -10.31 7.62
C THR A 203 -34.08 -8.92 7.87
N GLU A 204 -33.24 -7.93 8.16
CA GLU A 204 -33.66 -6.54 8.41
C GLU A 204 -33.75 -5.69 7.12
N SER A 205 -33.57 -6.29 5.95
CA SER A 205 -33.57 -5.58 4.65
C SER A 205 -32.53 -4.46 4.56
N ILE A 206 -31.37 -4.65 5.19
CA ILE A 206 -30.23 -3.75 5.16
C ILE A 206 -29.40 -4.01 3.90
N SER A 207 -29.04 -2.95 3.19
CA SER A 207 -28.08 -3.01 2.08
C SER A 207 -26.65 -3.14 2.63
N PHE A 208 -25.80 -3.93 1.96
CA PHE A 208 -24.41 -4.07 2.36
C PHE A 208 -23.50 -4.26 1.16
N ASN A 209 -22.24 -3.89 1.34
CA ASN A 209 -21.14 -4.09 0.40
C ASN A 209 -19.96 -4.72 1.15
N PHE A 210 -19.42 -5.81 0.62
CA PHE A 210 -18.26 -6.46 1.22
C PHE A 210 -17.00 -5.62 1.00
N TYR A 211 -16.21 -5.49 2.03
CA TYR A 211 -14.86 -4.99 1.98
C TYR A 211 -13.92 -6.00 2.67
N MET A 212 -13.14 -6.76 1.94
CA MET A 212 -13.07 -6.92 0.47
C MET A 212 -13.90 -8.13 0.05
N PHE A 213 -14.53 -8.11 -1.13
CA PHE A 213 -15.13 -9.30 -1.72
C PHE A 213 -14.07 -10.17 -2.40
N CYS A 214 -13.09 -9.55 -3.04
CA CYS A 214 -11.92 -10.16 -3.64
C CYS A 214 -10.68 -9.54 -3.02
N GLY A 215 -9.74 -10.35 -2.61
CA GLY A 215 -8.43 -9.90 -2.20
C GLY A 215 -7.69 -9.18 -3.33
N GLY A 216 -6.54 -8.63 -3.03
CA GLY A 216 -5.72 -7.89 -3.99
C GLY A 216 -4.23 -7.97 -3.64
N THR A 217 -3.42 -7.23 -4.40
CA THR A 217 -1.98 -7.16 -4.22
C THR A 217 -1.51 -5.72 -4.25
N ASN A 218 -0.78 -5.29 -3.25
CA ASN A 218 -0.09 -4.00 -3.20
C ASN A 218 1.23 -4.10 -3.99
N PHE A 219 1.14 -4.20 -5.31
CA PHE A 219 2.31 -4.31 -6.17
C PHE A 219 3.28 -3.13 -6.01
N GLY A 220 4.56 -3.40 -6.21
CA GLY A 220 5.59 -2.39 -6.11
C GLY A 220 5.78 -1.88 -4.68
N PHE A 221 5.73 -0.57 -4.51
CA PHE A 221 5.88 0.10 -3.22
C PHE A 221 4.59 0.80 -2.76
N THR A 222 3.44 0.26 -3.15
CA THR A 222 2.13 0.89 -2.92
C THR A 222 1.49 0.54 -1.58
N ALA A 223 1.97 -0.52 -0.89
CA ALA A 223 1.52 -0.83 0.47
C ALA A 223 1.74 0.36 1.41
N GLY A 224 0.72 0.68 2.20
CA GLY A 224 0.77 1.69 3.24
C GLY A 224 1.20 1.13 4.60
N ALA A 225 0.82 1.84 5.66
CA ALA A 225 1.10 1.45 7.03
C ALA A 225 0.02 2.00 7.97
N ASN A 226 -0.09 1.40 9.14
CA ASN A 226 -0.89 1.92 10.25
C ASN A 226 0.00 2.45 11.37
N TYR A 227 -0.55 3.27 12.22
CA TYR A 227 0.09 3.75 13.42
C TYR A 227 -0.97 3.91 14.52
N ASP A 228 -0.95 2.98 15.45
CA ASP A 228 -1.75 3.07 16.67
C ASP A 228 -0.79 3.31 17.85
N GLU A 229 -0.31 2.26 18.52
CA GLU A 229 0.75 2.38 19.54
C GLU A 229 2.14 2.35 18.92
N LYS A 230 2.30 1.69 17.78
CA LYS A 230 3.54 1.57 17.00
C LYS A 230 3.26 1.65 15.50
N TYR A 231 4.29 1.90 14.73
CA TYR A 231 4.22 1.81 13.27
C TYR A 231 4.19 0.34 12.84
N THR A 232 3.23 -0.01 11.99
CA THR A 232 3.06 -1.35 11.39
C THR A 232 2.90 -1.23 9.88
N ALA A 233 3.84 -1.80 9.13
CA ALA A 233 3.82 -1.77 7.67
C ALA A 233 2.95 -2.90 7.11
N THR A 234 2.04 -2.58 6.19
CA THR A 234 1.16 -3.55 5.52
C THR A 234 1.98 -4.46 4.62
N THR A 235 1.63 -5.76 4.55
CA THR A 235 2.24 -6.73 3.65
C THR A 235 1.96 -6.41 2.18
N THR A 236 2.67 -7.07 1.27
CA THR A 236 2.41 -6.93 -0.16
C THR A 236 1.09 -7.56 -0.57
N SER A 237 0.78 -8.75 -0.06
CA SER A 237 -0.53 -9.35 -0.26
C SER A 237 -1.61 -8.57 0.48
N TYR A 238 -2.71 -8.34 -0.19
CA TYR A 238 -3.94 -7.83 0.38
C TYR A 238 -5.04 -8.91 0.24
N ASP A 239 -4.70 -10.15 0.62
CA ASP A 239 -5.62 -11.29 0.56
C ASP A 239 -6.89 -11.02 1.39
N TYR A 240 -6.74 -10.34 2.51
CA TYR A 240 -7.82 -9.88 3.39
C TYR A 240 -8.65 -11.02 3.99
N PHE A 241 -8.27 -12.27 3.74
CA PHE A 241 -9.11 -13.43 4.01
C PHE A 241 -10.52 -13.28 3.40
N ALA A 242 -10.56 -12.69 2.20
CA ALA A 242 -11.78 -12.32 1.48
C ALA A 242 -12.54 -13.56 0.94
N PRO A 243 -13.82 -13.42 0.55
CA PRO A 243 -14.55 -14.50 -0.13
C PRO A 243 -13.87 -15.03 -1.39
N LEU A 244 -13.22 -14.16 -2.17
CA LEU A 244 -12.26 -14.56 -3.20
C LEU A 244 -10.85 -14.17 -2.73
N SER A 245 -9.90 -15.10 -2.83
CA SER A 245 -8.49 -14.86 -2.42
C SER A 245 -7.82 -13.75 -3.22
N GLU A 246 -6.56 -13.42 -2.88
CA GLU A 246 -5.71 -12.49 -3.63
C GLU A 246 -5.67 -12.80 -5.13
N SER A 247 -5.61 -14.08 -5.49
CA SER A 247 -5.55 -14.57 -6.87
C SER A 247 -6.92 -14.92 -7.48
N GLY A 248 -8.02 -14.76 -6.71
CA GLY A 248 -9.39 -14.97 -7.17
C GLY A 248 -9.96 -16.37 -6.93
N ASP A 249 -9.33 -17.21 -6.11
CA ASP A 249 -9.86 -18.52 -5.73
C ASP A 249 -11.09 -18.41 -4.84
N TYR A 250 -12.00 -19.34 -5.00
CA TYR A 250 -13.18 -19.47 -4.15
C TYR A 250 -12.82 -20.02 -2.77
N THR A 251 -13.05 -19.23 -1.71
CA THR A 251 -12.80 -19.64 -0.33
C THR A 251 -14.01 -20.35 0.29
N SER A 252 -13.85 -20.93 1.49
CA SER A 252 -14.96 -21.47 2.28
C SER A 252 -16.03 -20.41 2.55
N THR A 253 -15.63 -19.17 2.82
CA THR A 253 -16.52 -18.03 3.04
C THR A 253 -17.35 -17.71 1.79
N TYR A 254 -16.74 -17.78 0.59
CA TYR A 254 -17.48 -17.61 -0.66
C TYR A 254 -18.62 -18.62 -0.79
N PHE A 255 -18.33 -19.91 -0.56
CA PHE A 255 -19.35 -20.94 -0.68
C PHE A 255 -20.44 -20.82 0.38
N ALA A 256 -20.07 -20.46 1.61
CA ALA A 256 -21.05 -20.22 2.68
C ALA A 256 -21.97 -19.03 2.38
N LEU A 257 -21.42 -17.93 1.87
CA LEU A 257 -22.18 -16.75 1.43
C LEU A 257 -23.09 -17.09 0.23
N ARG A 258 -22.56 -17.79 -0.77
CA ARG A 258 -23.35 -18.24 -1.93
C ARG A 258 -24.56 -19.07 -1.50
N LYS A 259 -24.36 -20.01 -0.59
CA LYS A 259 -25.44 -20.83 -0.02
C LYS A 259 -26.48 -19.94 0.68
N LEU A 260 -26.04 -19.09 1.61
CA LEU A 260 -26.94 -18.19 2.34
C LEU A 260 -27.77 -17.31 1.40
N LEU A 261 -27.15 -16.63 0.45
CA LEU A 261 -27.82 -15.71 -0.45
C LEU A 261 -28.83 -16.42 -1.37
N THR A 262 -28.52 -17.64 -1.84
CA THR A 262 -29.44 -18.41 -2.66
C THR A 262 -30.65 -18.93 -1.87
N GLU A 263 -30.44 -19.36 -0.64
CA GLU A 263 -31.53 -19.83 0.25
C GLU A 263 -32.45 -18.68 0.65
N GLU A 264 -31.90 -17.56 1.16
CA GLU A 264 -32.68 -16.42 1.65
C GLU A 264 -33.44 -15.67 0.53
N ARG A 265 -32.93 -15.67 -0.69
CA ARG A 265 -33.54 -14.98 -1.83
C ARG A 265 -34.30 -15.89 -2.77
N GLY A 266 -34.29 -17.21 -2.56
CA GLY A 266 -34.93 -18.18 -3.44
C GLY A 266 -34.36 -18.16 -4.87
N ILE A 267 -33.06 -17.85 -5.03
CA ILE A 267 -32.40 -17.71 -6.33
C ILE A 267 -31.80 -19.06 -6.74
N VAL A 268 -31.99 -19.45 -7.99
CA VAL A 268 -31.26 -20.59 -8.56
C VAL A 268 -29.80 -20.15 -8.80
N PRO A 269 -28.81 -20.80 -8.17
CA PRO A 269 -27.42 -20.38 -8.33
C PRO A 269 -26.94 -20.65 -9.77
N THR A 270 -26.31 -19.64 -10.37
CA THR A 270 -25.65 -19.78 -11.67
C THR A 270 -24.42 -20.70 -11.56
N PRO A 271 -24.01 -21.38 -12.65
CA PRO A 271 -22.71 -22.07 -12.66
C PRO A 271 -21.57 -21.15 -12.29
N LEU A 272 -20.59 -21.69 -11.57
CA LEU A 272 -19.37 -20.91 -11.24
C LEU A 272 -18.51 -20.73 -12.50
N PRO A 273 -17.92 -19.56 -12.69
CA PRO A 273 -16.80 -19.40 -13.62
C PRO A 273 -15.66 -20.39 -13.31
N PRO A 274 -14.83 -20.75 -14.29
CA PRO A 274 -13.61 -21.51 -14.01
C PRO A 274 -12.75 -20.81 -12.95
N ALA A 275 -12.20 -21.58 -12.02
CA ALA A 275 -11.19 -21.06 -11.09
C ALA A 275 -9.91 -20.67 -11.86
N PRO A 276 -9.07 -19.76 -11.30
CA PRO A 276 -7.75 -19.48 -11.86
C PRO A 276 -6.91 -20.77 -12.04
N GLU A 277 -6.09 -20.80 -13.08
CA GLU A 277 -5.16 -21.91 -13.30
C GLU A 277 -3.77 -21.52 -12.84
N TYR A 278 -3.12 -22.41 -12.11
CA TYR A 278 -1.77 -22.20 -11.57
C TYR A 278 -0.76 -23.14 -12.21
N GLN A 279 0.52 -22.75 -12.08
CA GLN A 279 1.65 -23.56 -12.51
C GLN A 279 2.73 -23.60 -11.43
N ASN A 280 3.31 -24.80 -11.23
CA ASN A 280 4.50 -25.00 -10.41
C ASN A 280 5.70 -25.13 -11.34
N ILE A 281 6.58 -24.14 -11.35
CA ILE A 281 7.76 -24.10 -12.22
C ILE A 281 8.96 -24.74 -11.51
N GLY A 282 8.97 -24.69 -10.18
CA GLY A 282 10.05 -25.21 -9.36
C GLY A 282 11.19 -24.20 -9.14
N GLU A 283 12.40 -24.71 -8.97
CA GLU A 283 13.58 -23.90 -8.63
C GLU A 283 14.15 -23.17 -9.86
N VAL A 284 14.37 -21.87 -9.71
CA VAL A 284 15.00 -20.99 -10.70
C VAL A 284 16.34 -20.52 -10.15
N LYS A 285 17.43 -20.80 -10.87
CA LYS A 285 18.77 -20.37 -10.50
C LYS A 285 18.97 -18.89 -10.85
N LEU A 286 19.55 -18.14 -9.93
CA LEU A 286 19.94 -16.74 -10.09
C LEU A 286 21.44 -16.70 -10.37
N THR A 287 21.83 -16.48 -11.62
CA THR A 287 23.21 -16.67 -12.12
C THR A 287 23.94 -15.37 -12.45
N ARG A 288 23.27 -14.24 -12.33
CA ARG A 288 23.83 -12.91 -12.62
C ARG A 288 23.62 -11.99 -11.41
N PHE A 289 24.64 -11.23 -11.05
CA PHE A 289 24.69 -10.46 -9.81
C PHE A 289 25.14 -9.03 -10.07
N ALA A 290 24.48 -8.05 -9.41
CA ALA A 290 24.85 -6.64 -9.47
C ALA A 290 24.79 -6.03 -8.07
N ALA A 291 25.91 -5.50 -7.54
CA ALA A 291 25.90 -4.80 -6.25
C ALA A 291 25.21 -3.45 -6.42
N LEU A 292 24.38 -3.06 -5.45
CA LEU A 292 23.69 -1.76 -5.47
C LEU A 292 24.70 -0.60 -5.51
N PHE A 293 25.74 -0.66 -4.67
CA PHE A 293 26.73 0.42 -4.55
C PHE A 293 27.56 0.63 -5.82
N ASP A 294 27.73 -0.41 -6.64
CA ASP A 294 28.43 -0.33 -7.94
C ASP A 294 27.52 0.26 -9.04
N ASN A 295 26.21 0.25 -8.83
CA ASN A 295 25.18 0.61 -9.82
C ASN A 295 24.39 1.90 -9.46
N LEU A 296 24.82 2.64 -8.44
CA LEU A 296 24.05 3.84 -7.99
C LEU A 296 23.80 4.86 -9.10
N ASP A 297 24.80 5.11 -9.95
CA ASP A 297 24.68 6.08 -11.04
C ASP A 297 23.84 5.53 -12.22
N ASN A 298 23.59 4.22 -12.28
CA ASN A 298 22.77 3.56 -13.31
C ASN A 298 21.28 3.57 -12.94
N VAL A 299 20.96 3.32 -11.65
CA VAL A 299 19.56 3.14 -11.19
C VAL A 299 19.06 4.26 -10.29
N GLY A 300 19.93 5.17 -9.85
CA GLY A 300 19.61 6.31 -8.98
C GLY A 300 19.73 7.66 -9.67
N GLU A 301 18.95 8.63 -9.19
CA GLU A 301 19.17 10.03 -9.51
C GLU A 301 19.95 10.70 -8.38
N LYS A 302 21.01 11.45 -8.74
CA LYS A 302 21.97 12.02 -7.81
C LYS A 302 21.66 13.47 -7.47
N HIS A 303 21.58 13.77 -6.18
CA HIS A 303 21.32 15.11 -5.65
C HIS A 303 22.41 15.54 -4.67
N PHE A 304 22.64 16.85 -4.58
CA PHE A 304 23.59 17.44 -3.64
C PHE A 304 22.85 18.36 -2.67
N SER A 305 23.12 18.20 -1.37
CA SER A 305 22.48 19.01 -0.34
C SER A 305 23.39 19.20 0.88
N PRO A 306 23.28 20.31 1.62
CA PRO A 306 24.08 20.51 2.84
C PRO A 306 23.66 19.54 3.96
N VAL A 307 22.39 19.14 4.01
CA VAL A 307 21.79 18.22 4.98
C VAL A 307 20.91 17.20 4.25
N PRO A 308 20.57 16.04 4.83
CA PRO A 308 19.65 15.11 4.20
C PRO A 308 18.23 15.72 4.14
N TYR A 309 17.55 15.55 3.00
CA TYR A 309 16.14 15.87 2.83
C TYR A 309 15.34 14.58 2.69
N CYS A 310 14.03 14.65 3.00
CA CYS A 310 13.12 13.52 2.84
C CYS A 310 12.89 13.14 1.37
N MET A 311 12.39 11.92 1.10
CA MET A 311 12.11 11.43 -0.25
C MET A 311 11.18 12.37 -1.02
N GLU A 312 10.16 12.91 -0.36
CA GLU A 312 9.16 13.80 -0.93
C GLU A 312 9.77 15.08 -1.50
N SER A 313 10.84 15.58 -0.89
CA SER A 313 11.58 16.77 -1.36
C SER A 313 12.26 16.53 -2.70
N TYR A 314 12.56 15.29 -3.02
CA TYR A 314 13.12 14.85 -4.32
C TYR A 314 12.04 14.34 -5.29
N GLY A 315 10.75 14.39 -4.91
CA GLY A 315 9.65 13.88 -5.72
C GLY A 315 9.55 12.34 -5.75
N GLN A 316 10.25 11.64 -4.86
CA GLN A 316 10.21 10.19 -4.76
C GLN A 316 9.07 9.74 -3.85
N SER A 317 8.21 8.83 -4.32
CA SER A 317 7.06 8.33 -3.56
C SER A 317 7.36 7.09 -2.71
N GLY A 318 8.27 6.21 -3.12
CA GLY A 318 8.57 4.97 -2.40
C GLY A 318 9.87 4.34 -2.87
N GLY A 319 10.17 3.14 -2.38
CA GLY A 319 11.42 2.43 -2.65
C GLY A 319 12.51 2.80 -1.65
N TYR A 320 13.72 3.06 -2.15
CA TYR A 320 14.91 3.27 -1.34
C TYR A 320 15.52 4.64 -1.58
N ILE A 321 16.26 5.16 -0.59
CA ILE A 321 17.04 6.38 -0.73
C ILE A 321 18.39 6.18 -0.01
N LEU A 322 19.49 6.56 -0.67
CA LEU A 322 20.82 6.47 -0.10
C LEU A 322 21.38 7.88 0.17
N TYR A 323 21.73 8.12 1.42
CA TYR A 323 22.42 9.33 1.87
C TYR A 323 23.88 9.04 2.07
N ARG A 324 24.76 9.67 1.31
CA ARG A 324 26.22 9.56 1.41
C ARG A 324 26.85 10.85 1.89
N THR A 325 27.65 10.75 2.94
CA THR A 325 28.47 11.86 3.44
C THR A 325 29.84 11.34 3.89
N TYR A 326 30.65 12.20 4.47
CA TYR A 326 31.98 11.85 4.97
C TYR A 326 32.20 12.44 6.36
N ALA A 327 32.76 11.64 7.26
CA ALA A 327 33.40 12.12 8.48
C ALA A 327 34.89 12.31 8.19
N GLU A 328 35.48 13.46 8.55
CA GLU A 328 36.87 13.78 8.29
C GLU A 328 37.53 14.33 9.55
N GLY A 329 38.65 13.71 9.97
CA GLY A 329 39.39 14.05 11.18
C GLY A 329 39.97 12.82 11.87
N ASP A 330 40.49 13.02 13.07
CA ASP A 330 40.99 11.98 13.96
C ASP A 330 39.94 11.80 15.08
N TYR A 331 39.37 10.64 15.14
CA TYR A 331 38.31 10.31 16.10
C TYR A 331 38.68 9.09 16.92
N ASP A 332 38.56 9.19 18.23
CA ASP A 332 38.54 8.05 19.13
C ASP A 332 37.24 7.24 18.89
N ALA A 333 37.16 6.02 19.47
CA ALA A 333 35.95 5.22 19.42
C ALA A 333 34.73 6.04 19.91
N THR A 334 33.71 6.16 19.10
CA THR A 334 32.60 7.08 19.31
C THR A 334 31.28 6.49 18.83
N GLN A 335 30.23 7.28 18.78
CA GLN A 335 28.92 6.89 18.29
C GLN A 335 28.47 7.77 17.12
N LEU A 336 27.91 7.12 16.09
CA LEU A 336 27.16 7.77 15.04
C LEU A 336 25.67 7.63 15.33
N PHE A 337 24.93 8.70 15.07
CA PHE A 337 23.48 8.73 15.27
C PHE A 337 22.79 9.10 13.97
N VAL A 338 21.70 8.40 13.67
CA VAL A 338 20.80 8.72 12.55
C VAL A 338 19.48 9.20 13.13
N LYS A 339 19.06 10.40 12.71
CA LYS A 339 17.85 11.05 13.24
C LYS A 339 16.65 10.81 12.35
N ASN A 340 15.49 10.47 12.99
CA ASN A 340 14.19 10.31 12.33
C ASN A 340 14.23 9.30 11.15
N VAL A 341 14.65 8.07 11.43
CA VAL A 341 14.64 6.99 10.44
C VAL A 341 13.19 6.63 10.10
N ARG A 342 12.88 6.67 8.80
CA ARG A 342 11.56 6.33 8.21
C ARG A 342 11.75 5.52 6.92
N ASP A 343 11.75 4.16 6.95
CA ASP A 343 11.32 3.32 8.08
C ASP A 343 12.43 2.33 8.49
N VAL A 344 13.20 1.77 7.55
CA VAL A 344 14.34 0.86 7.81
C VAL A 344 15.63 1.48 7.31
N ALA A 345 16.64 1.56 8.17
CA ALA A 345 17.94 2.09 7.79
C ALA A 345 19.05 1.05 7.89
N TYR A 346 19.94 1.07 6.92
CA TYR A 346 21.18 0.33 6.87
C TYR A 346 22.35 1.32 6.83
N VAL A 347 23.20 1.29 7.85
CA VAL A 347 24.33 2.21 8.00
C VAL A 347 25.62 1.49 7.62
N TYR A 348 26.41 2.12 6.75
CA TYR A 348 27.72 1.63 6.32
C TYR A 348 28.81 2.67 6.64
N MET A 349 29.93 2.18 7.16
CA MET A 349 31.14 2.97 7.44
C MET A 349 32.30 2.45 6.61
N GLY A 350 32.84 3.29 5.72
CA GLY A 350 33.93 2.88 4.83
C GLY A 350 33.54 1.78 3.81
N GLY A 351 32.24 1.49 3.63
CA GLY A 351 31.71 0.46 2.78
C GLY A 351 31.29 -0.83 3.51
N GLU A 352 31.57 -0.95 4.79
CA GLU A 352 31.19 -2.07 5.63
C GLU A 352 29.89 -1.77 6.40
N LYS A 353 28.97 -2.75 6.48
CA LYS A 353 27.73 -2.61 7.25
C LYS A 353 28.03 -2.50 8.74
N ALA A 354 27.67 -1.39 9.34
CA ALA A 354 27.87 -1.11 10.75
C ALA A 354 26.63 -1.40 11.61
N ALA A 355 25.43 -1.16 11.07
CA ALA A 355 24.17 -1.41 11.77
C ALA A 355 22.99 -1.46 10.79
N SER A 356 21.88 -2.04 11.26
CA SER A 356 20.55 -1.87 10.65
C SER A 356 19.51 -1.75 11.77
N PHE A 357 18.42 -1.02 11.51
CA PHE A 357 17.32 -0.84 12.44
C PHE A 357 16.03 -0.49 11.70
N ALA A 358 14.93 -1.01 12.20
CA ALA A 358 13.60 -0.74 11.70
C ALA A 358 12.81 0.13 12.70
N ARG A 359 12.02 1.06 12.18
CA ARG A 359 11.13 1.93 12.96
C ARG A 359 10.21 1.12 13.90
N MET A 360 9.73 -0.04 13.44
CA MET A 360 8.81 -0.90 14.17
C MET A 360 9.43 -1.53 15.43
N ASP A 361 10.76 -1.64 15.52
CA ASP A 361 11.46 -2.26 16.65
C ASP A 361 11.42 -1.40 17.92
N TYR A 362 11.09 -0.13 17.80
CA TYR A 362 11.17 0.84 18.88
C TYR A 362 9.81 1.25 19.48
N GLY A 363 8.69 0.76 18.93
CA GLY A 363 7.34 1.05 19.40
C GLY A 363 7.06 2.56 19.49
N ALA A 364 6.24 2.97 20.44
CA ALA A 364 5.93 4.38 20.69
C ALA A 364 7.16 5.24 21.04
N PHE A 365 8.24 4.63 21.51
CA PHE A 365 9.50 5.30 21.78
C PHE A 365 10.26 5.73 20.52
N ALA A 366 9.99 5.12 19.35
CA ALA A 366 10.68 5.48 18.10
C ALA A 366 10.51 6.94 17.72
N GLU A 367 9.43 7.59 18.13
CA GLU A 367 9.18 8.99 17.87
C GLU A 367 9.85 9.94 18.88
N HIS A 368 10.19 9.43 20.06
CA HIS A 368 10.94 10.14 21.09
C HIS A 368 12.45 9.92 20.97
N PHE A 369 12.89 8.87 20.24
CA PHE A 369 14.30 8.66 19.91
C PHE A 369 14.68 9.52 18.71
N ASP A 370 15.09 10.73 18.97
CA ASP A 370 15.66 11.62 17.95
C ASP A 370 16.92 11.05 17.28
N ARG A 371 17.54 9.99 17.86
CA ARG A 371 18.82 9.45 17.40
C ARG A 371 18.96 7.98 17.75
N ILE A 372 19.32 7.17 16.77
CA ILE A 372 19.66 5.76 16.96
C ILE A 372 21.20 5.64 16.96
N PRO A 373 21.81 5.10 18.04
CA PRO A 373 23.26 5.02 18.17
C PRO A 373 23.84 3.85 17.36
N VAL A 374 24.95 4.13 16.66
CA VAL A 374 25.76 3.12 15.98
C VAL A 374 27.19 3.26 16.51
N SER A 375 27.77 2.16 17.01
CA SER A 375 29.16 2.17 17.48
C SER A 375 30.13 2.34 16.31
N VAL A 376 31.02 3.30 16.42
CA VAL A 376 32.06 3.60 15.44
C VAL A 376 33.43 3.41 16.09
N PRO A 377 34.30 2.51 15.57
CA PRO A 377 35.66 2.35 16.06
C PRO A 377 36.47 3.61 15.79
N GLU A 378 37.63 3.72 16.45
CA GLU A 378 38.58 4.82 16.19
C GLU A 378 38.98 4.84 14.70
N PHE A 379 39.12 6.02 14.14
CA PHE A 379 39.60 6.18 12.77
C PHE A 379 40.32 7.51 12.58
N LYS A 380 41.20 7.57 11.57
CA LYS A 380 41.91 8.77 11.16
C LYS A 380 41.61 9.08 9.69
N GLY A 381 41.62 10.38 9.39
CA GLY A 381 41.39 10.89 8.05
C GLY A 381 39.92 10.85 7.64
N ARG A 382 39.65 10.55 6.36
CA ARG A 382 38.32 10.65 5.78
C ARG A 382 37.65 9.29 5.68
N ARG A 383 36.47 9.14 6.30
CA ARG A 383 35.63 7.94 6.25
C ARG A 383 34.30 8.23 5.56
N ARG A 384 33.93 7.39 4.60
CA ARG A 384 32.61 7.44 3.96
C ARG A 384 31.55 6.90 4.90
N VAL A 385 30.43 7.62 5.00
CA VAL A 385 29.22 7.22 5.72
C VAL A 385 28.08 7.13 4.72
N ASP A 386 27.51 5.95 4.57
CA ASP A 386 26.32 5.69 3.75
C ASP A 386 25.17 5.27 4.65
N VAL A 387 24.00 5.87 4.47
CA VAL A 387 22.75 5.46 5.11
C VAL A 387 21.74 5.13 4.01
N LEU A 388 21.51 3.84 3.78
CA LEU A 388 20.47 3.36 2.88
C LEU A 388 19.17 3.23 3.67
N VAL A 389 18.10 3.87 3.20
CA VAL A 389 16.80 3.83 3.86
C VAL A 389 15.76 3.24 2.93
N GLU A 390 14.97 2.30 3.45
CA GLU A 390 13.78 1.77 2.81
C GLU A 390 12.53 2.43 3.38
N ALA A 391 11.64 2.90 2.51
CA ALA A 391 10.29 3.32 2.87
C ALA A 391 9.35 2.12 2.81
N LEU A 392 8.75 1.72 3.95
CA LEU A 392 7.82 0.59 4.04
C LEU A 392 6.36 0.95 3.75
N GLY A 393 6.07 2.23 3.55
CA GLY A 393 4.74 2.78 3.30
C GLY A 393 4.40 3.91 4.28
N ARG A 394 3.69 4.92 3.77
CA ARG A 394 3.19 6.01 4.62
C ARG A 394 1.97 5.56 5.38
N VAL A 395 1.82 6.10 6.59
CA VAL A 395 0.62 5.89 7.39
C VAL A 395 -0.60 6.30 6.56
N ASN A 396 -1.56 5.39 6.45
CA ASN A 396 -2.76 5.57 5.62
C ASN A 396 -4.01 5.96 6.42
N TYR A 397 -3.97 5.92 7.75
CA TYR A 397 -5.13 6.17 8.61
C TYR A 397 -4.74 6.94 9.88
N GLY A 398 -5.63 7.84 10.34
CA GLY A 398 -5.45 8.58 11.58
C GLY A 398 -4.56 9.84 11.46
N GLU A 399 -4.22 10.41 12.60
CA GLU A 399 -3.52 11.70 12.71
C GLU A 399 -2.07 11.69 12.20
N ARG A 400 -1.46 10.49 12.11
CA ARG A 400 -0.06 10.30 11.71
C ARG A 400 0.14 10.23 10.19
N MET A 401 -0.88 10.48 9.41
CA MET A 401 -0.80 10.48 7.94
C MET A 401 0.28 11.41 7.35
N PRO A 402 0.63 12.59 7.93
CA PRO A 402 1.79 13.37 7.51
C PRO A 402 3.12 12.67 7.84
N ASP A 403 3.46 11.61 7.10
CA ASP A 403 4.57 10.70 7.35
C ASP A 403 5.64 10.80 6.26
N LEU A 404 6.59 11.75 6.42
CA LEU A 404 7.72 11.95 5.51
C LEU A 404 8.73 10.79 5.60
N LYS A 405 9.30 10.35 4.48
CA LYS A 405 10.23 9.22 4.37
C LYS A 405 11.70 9.65 4.22
N GLY A 406 12.62 8.85 4.78
CA GLY A 406 14.05 9.11 4.78
C GLY A 406 14.60 9.37 6.17
N ILE A 407 15.52 10.34 6.29
CA ILE A 407 16.14 10.76 7.56
C ILE A 407 16.21 12.28 7.62
N SER A 408 16.41 12.83 8.83
CA SER A 408 16.57 14.28 9.03
C SER A 408 17.98 14.72 9.46
N GLY A 409 18.90 13.79 9.71
CA GLY A 409 20.27 14.12 10.08
C GLY A 409 21.12 12.90 10.40
N VAL A 410 22.43 13.06 10.23
CA VAL A 410 23.47 12.11 10.66
C VAL A 410 24.46 12.87 11.54
N TYR A 411 24.79 12.31 12.70
CA TYR A 411 25.64 12.95 13.69
C TYR A 411 26.76 12.00 14.11
N LEU A 412 27.99 12.49 14.16
CA LEU A 412 29.10 11.79 14.80
C LEU A 412 29.27 12.39 16.18
N ASN A 413 28.97 11.64 17.23
CA ASN A 413 28.81 12.16 18.58
C ASN A 413 27.79 13.33 18.61
N ARG A 414 28.22 14.56 18.84
CA ARG A 414 27.37 15.76 18.82
C ARG A 414 27.50 16.59 17.56
N GLN A 415 28.39 16.21 16.65
CA GLN A 415 28.67 16.95 15.42
C GLN A 415 27.76 16.46 14.30
N GLN A 416 26.98 17.34 13.72
CA GLN A 416 26.21 17.02 12.52
C GLN A 416 27.15 16.87 11.33
N LEU A 417 27.05 15.75 10.63
CA LEU A 417 27.71 15.57 9.34
C LEU A 417 26.97 16.39 8.28
N MET A 418 27.73 17.01 7.40
CA MET A 418 27.25 17.93 6.39
C MET A 418 27.74 17.52 5.00
N GLY A 419 27.13 18.07 3.94
CA GLY A 419 27.54 17.82 2.56
C GLY A 419 27.18 16.43 2.08
N PHE A 420 25.90 16.26 1.76
CA PHE A 420 25.35 14.98 1.31
C PHE A 420 25.30 14.87 -0.21
N VAL A 421 25.63 13.70 -0.69
CA VAL A 421 25.26 13.17 -1.97
C VAL A 421 24.14 12.17 -1.74
N THR A 422 22.94 12.48 -2.22
CA THR A 422 21.76 11.63 -2.04
C THR A 422 21.40 10.97 -3.37
N TYR A 423 21.14 9.67 -3.35
CA TYR A 423 20.62 8.93 -4.50
C TYR A 423 19.18 8.51 -4.22
N THR A 424 18.24 9.00 -5.04
CA THR A 424 16.87 8.47 -5.07
C THR A 424 16.85 7.16 -5.82
N LEU A 425 16.22 6.13 -5.26
CA LEU A 425 16.24 4.75 -5.77
C LEU A 425 14.80 4.20 -5.85
N PRO A 426 13.95 4.73 -6.73
CA PRO A 426 12.60 4.20 -6.92
C PRO A 426 12.60 2.85 -7.66
N LEU A 427 13.76 2.40 -8.16
CA LEU A 427 13.99 1.15 -8.89
C LEU A 427 13.08 0.98 -10.12
N ASN A 428 12.78 2.09 -10.82
CA ASN A 428 11.96 2.09 -12.05
C ASN A 428 12.78 1.77 -13.32
N ASN A 429 14.09 1.56 -13.21
CA ASN A 429 15.04 1.44 -14.31
C ASN A 429 16.08 0.33 -14.07
N ILE A 430 15.63 -0.78 -13.48
CA ILE A 430 16.50 -1.93 -13.14
C ILE A 430 17.13 -2.61 -14.37
N GLU A 431 16.61 -2.33 -15.56
CA GLU A 431 17.19 -2.77 -16.84
C GLU A 431 18.57 -2.18 -17.12
N LYS A 432 18.94 -1.08 -16.43
CA LYS A 432 20.26 -0.43 -16.54
C LYS A 432 21.32 -1.02 -15.61
N LEU A 433 20.97 -2.02 -14.79
CA LEU A 433 21.92 -2.68 -13.91
C LEU A 433 23.01 -3.43 -14.70
N GLU A 434 24.26 -3.25 -14.30
CA GLU A 434 25.40 -3.96 -14.82
C GLU A 434 25.65 -5.24 -14.02
N TYR A 435 25.39 -6.37 -14.63
CA TYR A 435 25.49 -7.70 -14.01
C TYR A 435 26.83 -8.39 -14.32
N SER A 436 27.31 -9.16 -13.34
CA SER A 436 28.43 -10.11 -13.47
C SER A 436 28.00 -11.53 -13.10
N GLU A 437 28.83 -12.51 -13.37
CA GLU A 437 28.62 -13.91 -12.95
C GLU A 437 29.11 -14.17 -11.51
N ASN A 438 29.89 -13.25 -10.95
CA ASN A 438 30.40 -13.38 -9.60
C ASN A 438 29.36 -12.86 -8.61
N GLU A 439 29.08 -13.64 -7.57
CA GLU A 439 28.21 -13.21 -6.46
C GLU A 439 28.70 -11.90 -5.85
N LYS A 440 27.76 -11.10 -5.39
CA LYS A 440 28.00 -9.80 -4.76
C LYS A 440 27.47 -9.80 -3.35
N ALA A 441 28.16 -9.11 -2.46
CA ALA A 441 27.64 -8.84 -1.12
C ALA A 441 26.40 -7.94 -1.20
N CYS A 442 25.42 -8.18 -0.34
CA CYS A 442 24.21 -7.35 -0.23
C CYS A 442 24.53 -5.95 0.33
N PRO A 443 23.76 -4.94 -0.09
CA PRO A 443 22.57 -5.03 -0.94
C PRO A 443 22.91 -5.30 -2.41
N ALA A 444 22.26 -6.31 -2.99
CA ALA A 444 22.56 -6.76 -4.35
C ALA A 444 21.30 -7.20 -5.11
N PHE A 445 21.39 -7.14 -6.43
CA PHE A 445 20.38 -7.69 -7.35
C PHE A 445 20.87 -9.04 -7.87
N LEU A 446 20.00 -10.04 -7.79
CA LEU A 446 20.22 -11.38 -8.30
C LEU A 446 19.24 -11.63 -9.44
N LYS A 447 19.73 -12.10 -10.58
CA LYS A 447 18.94 -12.27 -11.80
C LYS A 447 18.99 -13.70 -12.32
N GLY A 448 17.82 -14.21 -12.71
CA GLY A 448 17.66 -15.51 -13.35
C GLY A 448 16.64 -15.46 -14.48
N ASN A 449 16.58 -16.56 -15.26
CA ASN A 449 15.59 -16.72 -16.33
C ASN A 449 14.83 -18.03 -16.12
N PHE A 450 13.56 -18.04 -16.53
CA PHE A 450 12.71 -19.22 -16.45
C PHE A 450 11.67 -19.26 -17.58
N ARG A 451 11.13 -20.44 -17.83
CA ARG A 451 10.03 -20.64 -18.78
C ARG A 451 8.72 -20.84 -18.04
N ALA A 452 7.63 -20.29 -18.57
CA ALA A 452 6.30 -20.40 -18.02
C ALA A 452 5.27 -20.69 -19.12
N GLN A 453 4.14 -21.26 -18.72
CA GLN A 453 2.95 -21.35 -19.57
C GLN A 453 2.19 -20.03 -19.46
N THR A 454 1.88 -19.42 -20.60
CA THR A 454 1.05 -18.21 -20.62
C THR A 454 -0.38 -18.52 -20.20
N GLY A 455 -1.05 -17.57 -19.54
CA GLY A 455 -2.43 -17.72 -19.08
C GLY A 455 -2.59 -18.45 -17.74
N LYS A 456 -1.50 -18.85 -17.09
CA LYS A 456 -1.51 -19.44 -15.74
C LYS A 456 -0.76 -18.55 -14.76
N ASP A 457 -1.33 -18.42 -13.57
CA ASP A 457 -0.72 -17.71 -12.46
C ASP A 457 0.35 -18.56 -11.77
N CYS A 458 1.22 -17.92 -10.98
CA CYS A 458 2.08 -18.59 -10.03
C CYS A 458 2.48 -17.67 -8.88
N PHE A 459 3.27 -18.19 -7.94
CA PHE A 459 3.77 -17.45 -6.78
C PHE A 459 5.28 -17.60 -6.68
N VAL A 460 5.97 -16.56 -6.20
CA VAL A 460 7.37 -16.61 -5.83
C VAL A 460 7.48 -16.94 -4.34
N ASP A 461 8.00 -18.11 -4.03
CA ASP A 461 8.39 -18.49 -2.68
C ASP A 461 9.80 -17.95 -2.41
N PHE A 462 9.90 -17.00 -1.47
CA PHE A 462 11.16 -16.34 -1.13
C PHE A 462 11.87 -16.96 0.08
N GLU A 463 11.57 -18.23 0.40
CA GLU A 463 12.29 -18.96 1.44
C GLU A 463 13.81 -18.91 1.18
N GLY A 464 14.59 -18.61 2.23
CA GLY A 464 16.04 -18.44 2.15
C GLY A 464 16.54 -17.05 1.77
N PHE A 465 15.62 -16.10 1.48
CA PHE A 465 15.90 -14.68 1.33
C PHE A 465 15.42 -13.90 2.55
N THR A 466 16.08 -12.77 2.86
CA THR A 466 15.78 -12.01 4.08
C THR A 466 14.78 -10.89 3.82
N LYS A 467 15.14 -9.90 2.98
CA LYS A 467 14.33 -8.69 2.80
C LYS A 467 14.66 -7.96 1.50
N GLY A 468 13.62 -7.53 0.81
CA GLY A 468 13.81 -6.73 -0.40
C GLY A 468 12.57 -6.61 -1.26
N CYS A 469 12.73 -6.66 -2.58
CA CYS A 469 11.63 -6.69 -3.55
C CYS A 469 11.98 -7.55 -4.77
N ILE A 470 10.94 -8.04 -5.46
CA ILE A 470 11.09 -8.96 -6.59
C ILE A 470 10.45 -8.38 -7.83
N PHE A 471 11.13 -8.54 -8.96
CA PHE A 471 10.63 -8.12 -10.28
C PHE A 471 10.53 -9.34 -11.20
N VAL A 472 9.46 -9.38 -11.99
CA VAL A 472 9.32 -10.34 -13.10
C VAL A 472 9.06 -9.54 -14.38
N ASN A 473 9.90 -9.74 -15.40
CA ASN A 473 9.84 -8.99 -16.67
C ASN A 473 9.83 -7.45 -16.49
N GLY A 474 10.53 -6.96 -15.47
CA GLY A 474 10.54 -5.53 -15.09
C GLY A 474 9.35 -5.07 -14.27
N PHE A 475 8.32 -5.89 -14.08
CA PHE A 475 7.18 -5.59 -13.23
C PHE A 475 7.52 -5.86 -11.76
N ASN A 476 7.41 -4.86 -10.90
CA ASN A 476 7.69 -4.97 -9.46
C ASN A 476 6.51 -5.66 -8.76
N LEU A 477 6.73 -6.91 -8.30
CA LEU A 477 5.72 -7.70 -7.57
C LEU A 477 5.46 -7.16 -6.16
N GLY A 478 6.41 -6.43 -5.58
CA GLY A 478 6.31 -5.90 -4.23
C GLY A 478 7.45 -6.29 -3.33
N ARG A 479 7.31 -5.90 -2.07
CA ARG A 479 8.27 -6.20 -0.99
C ARG A 479 8.09 -7.62 -0.48
N TYR A 480 9.19 -8.24 -0.07
CA TYR A 480 9.19 -9.44 0.75
C TYR A 480 10.02 -9.22 2.00
N TRP A 481 9.68 -9.92 3.06
CA TRP A 481 10.41 -9.91 4.33
C TRP A 481 10.20 -11.24 5.05
N ASN A 482 11.30 -11.88 5.50
CA ASN A 482 11.25 -13.18 6.17
C ASN A 482 10.64 -13.18 7.58
N VAL A 483 10.24 -12.00 8.10
CA VAL A 483 9.51 -11.91 9.37
C VAL A 483 8.06 -12.37 9.25
N GLY A 484 7.56 -12.58 8.03
CA GLY A 484 6.19 -13.04 7.77
C GLY A 484 5.11 -11.98 8.04
N PRO A 485 3.84 -12.36 8.03
CA PRO A 485 3.30 -13.72 7.83
C PRO A 485 3.28 -14.17 6.36
N GLN A 486 3.39 -13.25 5.40
CA GLN A 486 3.42 -13.57 3.97
C GLN A 486 4.74 -14.28 3.61
N ARG A 487 4.65 -15.43 2.88
CA ARG A 487 5.82 -16.23 2.45
C ARG A 487 5.98 -16.30 0.94
N THR A 488 4.97 -15.90 0.18
CA THR A 488 5.02 -15.89 -1.29
C THR A 488 4.53 -14.57 -1.85
N LEU A 489 5.04 -14.19 -3.04
CA LEU A 489 4.51 -13.07 -3.82
C LEU A 489 3.75 -13.59 -5.04
N TYR A 490 2.57 -13.03 -5.29
CA TYR A 490 1.72 -13.38 -6.41
C TYR A 490 2.27 -12.86 -7.75
N ILE A 491 2.30 -13.72 -8.76
CA ILE A 491 2.61 -13.38 -10.15
C ILE A 491 1.37 -13.62 -11.01
N PRO A 492 0.63 -12.59 -11.39
CA PRO A 492 -0.53 -12.75 -12.26
C PRO A 492 -0.13 -13.15 -13.68
N ALA A 493 -0.92 -14.01 -14.31
CA ALA A 493 -0.69 -14.52 -15.66
C ALA A 493 -0.36 -13.46 -16.72
N PRO A 494 -0.96 -12.25 -16.73
CA PRO A 494 -0.60 -11.20 -17.68
C PRO A 494 0.84 -10.69 -17.60
N VAL A 495 1.53 -10.90 -16.48
CA VAL A 495 2.95 -10.54 -16.31
C VAL A 495 3.86 -11.58 -16.96
N LEU A 496 3.39 -12.83 -17.08
CA LEU A 496 4.16 -13.96 -17.57
C LEU A 496 4.15 -14.06 -19.10
N LYS A 497 5.30 -14.50 -19.64
CA LYS A 497 5.55 -14.84 -21.05
C LYS A 497 6.05 -16.28 -21.12
N GLU A 498 6.32 -16.80 -22.32
CA GLU A 498 6.98 -18.12 -22.48
C GLU A 498 8.40 -18.10 -21.89
N GLU A 499 9.15 -17.03 -22.12
CA GLU A 499 10.47 -16.79 -21.54
C GLU A 499 10.44 -15.56 -20.65
N ASN A 500 10.88 -15.70 -19.41
CA ASN A 500 10.78 -14.69 -18.37
C ASN A 500 12.13 -14.43 -17.69
N GLU A 501 12.26 -13.21 -17.20
CA GLU A 501 13.33 -12.77 -16.33
C GLU A 501 12.80 -12.53 -14.93
N ILE A 502 13.50 -12.98 -13.90
CA ILE A 502 13.27 -12.64 -12.51
C ILE A 502 14.48 -11.93 -11.94
N VAL A 503 14.24 -10.84 -11.22
CA VAL A 503 15.26 -10.09 -10.49
C VAL A 503 14.83 -9.96 -9.03
N VAL A 504 15.68 -10.43 -8.13
CA VAL A 504 15.52 -10.31 -6.68
C VAL A 504 16.49 -9.23 -6.20
N PHE A 505 15.98 -8.16 -5.61
CA PHE A 505 16.78 -7.21 -4.86
C PHE A 505 16.79 -7.63 -3.40
N GLU A 506 17.97 -8.02 -2.89
CA GLU A 506 18.17 -8.48 -1.52
C GLU A 506 19.04 -7.48 -0.74
N LEU A 507 18.57 -7.09 0.45
CA LEU A 507 19.19 -6.07 1.29
C LEU A 507 20.20 -6.64 2.29
N GLU A 508 19.97 -7.85 2.80
CA GLU A 508 20.70 -8.37 3.96
C GLU A 508 21.52 -9.63 3.65
N GLY A 509 20.89 -10.63 3.06
CA GLY A 509 21.53 -11.90 2.72
C GLY A 509 20.55 -12.98 2.31
N TYR A 510 21.09 -14.03 1.70
CA TYR A 510 20.33 -15.18 1.22
C TYR A 510 21.14 -16.47 1.46
N ASP A 511 20.43 -17.60 1.59
CA ASP A 511 21.06 -18.90 1.83
C ASP A 511 21.73 -19.46 0.55
N ARG A 512 21.07 -19.28 -0.60
CA ARG A 512 21.52 -19.76 -1.91
C ARG A 512 20.96 -18.89 -3.04
N PRO A 513 21.69 -18.76 -4.16
CA PRO A 513 21.23 -17.95 -5.29
C PRO A 513 20.21 -18.72 -6.16
N SER A 514 19.10 -19.13 -5.55
CA SER A 514 17.98 -19.77 -6.25
C SER A 514 16.68 -19.45 -5.54
N ILE A 515 15.59 -19.32 -6.30
CA ILE A 515 14.27 -19.00 -5.81
C ILE A 515 13.26 -20.00 -6.38
N ARG A 516 12.21 -20.32 -5.66
CA ARG A 516 11.17 -21.26 -6.10
C ARG A 516 9.96 -20.53 -6.66
N LEU A 517 9.41 -21.03 -7.78
CA LEU A 517 8.13 -20.61 -8.30
C LEU A 517 7.13 -21.74 -8.12
N THR A 518 6.05 -21.48 -7.36
CA THR A 518 5.08 -22.46 -6.89
C THR A 518 3.64 -22.10 -7.34
N ASP A 519 2.75 -23.07 -7.23
CA ASP A 519 1.32 -22.96 -7.55
C ASP A 519 0.45 -22.58 -6.35
N LYS A 520 1.05 -22.19 -5.21
CA LYS A 520 0.33 -21.92 -3.96
C LYS A 520 0.80 -20.65 -3.28
N ALA A 521 -0.15 -19.89 -2.74
CA ALA A 521 0.13 -18.90 -1.71
C ALA A 521 0.51 -19.60 -0.40
N LEU A 522 1.54 -19.09 0.28
CA LEU A 522 2.03 -19.61 1.55
C LEU A 522 2.05 -18.50 2.60
N TRP A 523 1.64 -18.88 3.81
CA TRP A 523 1.58 -18.01 4.99
C TRP A 523 2.24 -18.71 6.18
N ASP A 524 2.71 -17.95 7.17
CA ASP A 524 3.06 -18.50 8.47
C ASP A 524 1.79 -18.94 9.19
N GLU A 525 1.89 -20.07 9.93
CA GLU A 525 0.80 -20.59 10.76
C GLU A 525 0.58 -19.74 12.03
#